data_b314666d4b790a7771e27cccef2374da
#
_entry.id   b314666d4b790a7771e27cccef2374da
#
_cell.length_a   1.000
_cell.length_b   1.000
_cell.length_c   1.000
_cell.angle_alpha   90.00
_cell.angle_beta   90.00
_cell.angle_gamma   90.00
#
_symmetry.space_group_name_H-M   'P 1'
#
loop_
_entity.id
_entity.type
_entity.pdbx_description
1 polymer ?
#
loop_
_entity_poly.entity_id
_entity_poly.type
_entity_poly.pdbx_seq_one_letter_code
_entity_poly.pdbx_strand_id
1 'polypeptide(L)'
;MESNNNELVFSTFDEAVRLHPDAHTIFHSDRGFQYTNKLFHQKLTNAGMIQSMSRVGRCIDNGPMEGWWGILKSEMYYLRKFTDKTELISAIEEYITYYNTRRYQIKLSSMTPMEYHEAYAA
;
A
#
# COMPACT_ATOMS: atom_id res chain seq x y z
N MET A 1 -3.92 -8.86 -20.89
CA MET A 1 -3.50 -9.30 -19.56
C MET A 1 -2.49 -8.33 -19.00
N GLU A 2 -2.71 -7.89 -17.80
CA GLU A 2 -1.73 -7.03 -17.18
C GLU A 2 -0.68 -7.86 -16.49
N SER A 3 0.55 -7.66 -16.87
CA SER A 3 1.65 -8.38 -16.27
C SER A 3 2.15 -7.64 -15.03
N ASN A 4 2.52 -8.40 -14.05
CA ASN A 4 3.14 -7.87 -12.84
C ASN A 4 4.64 -7.65 -13.15
N ASN A 5 4.93 -6.60 -13.90
CA ASN A 5 6.26 -6.30 -14.38
C ASN A 5 6.86 -5.06 -13.72
N ASN A 6 8.12 -4.77 -14.05
CA ASN A 6 8.83 -3.63 -13.50
C ASN A 6 8.13 -2.30 -13.80
N GLU A 7 7.55 -2.18 -14.99
CA GLU A 7 6.88 -0.95 -15.39
C GLU A 7 5.71 -0.61 -14.47
N LEU A 8 4.89 -1.59 -14.11
CA LEU A 8 3.78 -1.38 -13.20
C LEU A 8 4.26 -0.88 -11.84
N VAL A 9 5.24 -1.56 -11.27
CA VAL A 9 5.79 -1.18 -9.96
C VAL A 9 6.44 0.19 -10.01
N PHE A 10 7.24 0.45 -11.04
CA PHE A 10 7.97 1.71 -11.17
C PHE A 10 7.01 2.87 -11.39
N SER A 11 6.00 2.71 -12.24
CA SER A 11 4.99 3.75 -12.47
C SER A 11 4.20 4.06 -11.21
N THR A 12 3.83 3.04 -10.45
CA THR A 12 3.10 3.21 -9.20
C THR A 12 3.95 3.97 -8.19
N PHE A 13 5.22 3.61 -8.07
CA PHE A 13 6.13 4.30 -7.17
C PHE A 13 6.34 5.76 -7.57
N ASP A 14 6.55 6.01 -8.86
CA ASP A 14 6.75 7.37 -9.37
C ASP A 14 5.52 8.24 -9.11
N GLU A 15 4.32 7.70 -9.26
CA GLU A 15 3.09 8.42 -8.96
C GLU A 15 2.97 8.74 -7.46
N ALA A 16 3.32 7.80 -6.60
CA ALA A 16 3.30 8.03 -5.15
C ALA A 16 4.26 9.16 -4.75
N VAL A 17 5.46 9.18 -5.33
CA VAL A 17 6.44 10.24 -5.06
C VAL A 17 5.95 11.58 -5.59
N ARG A 18 5.31 11.58 -6.75
CA ARG A 18 4.74 12.80 -7.32
C ARG A 18 3.67 13.41 -6.41
N LEU A 19 2.83 12.56 -5.82
CA LEU A 19 1.76 13.01 -4.92
C LEU A 19 2.28 13.42 -3.55
N HIS A 20 3.37 12.82 -3.11
CA HIS A 20 3.94 13.04 -1.77
C HIS A 20 5.45 13.25 -1.84
N PRO A 21 5.91 14.36 -2.45
CA PRO A 21 7.35 14.56 -2.70
C PRO A 21 8.18 14.72 -1.42
N ASP A 22 7.56 15.07 -0.31
CA ASP A 22 8.24 15.26 0.96
C ASP A 22 8.25 14.01 1.85
N ALA A 23 7.73 12.90 1.36
CA ALA A 23 7.72 11.65 2.11
C ALA A 23 9.09 10.98 2.04
N HIS A 24 9.75 10.85 3.19
CA HIS A 24 11.05 10.18 3.32
C HIS A 24 10.90 9.01 4.27
N THR A 25 10.19 8.00 3.81
CA THR A 25 9.80 6.86 4.64
C THR A 25 10.70 5.65 4.40
N ILE A 26 10.52 4.62 5.22
CA ILE A 26 11.05 3.29 4.94
C ILE A 26 10.05 2.63 3.99
N PHE A 27 10.56 2.17 2.85
CA PHE A 27 9.74 1.42 1.89
C PHE A 27 9.94 -0.06 2.12
N HIS A 28 8.92 -0.74 2.60
CA HIS A 28 8.98 -2.17 2.87
C HIS A 28 8.24 -2.97 1.79
N SER A 29 8.86 -4.05 1.32
CA SER A 29 8.25 -4.95 0.34
C SER A 29 8.66 -6.39 0.61
N ASP A 30 8.06 -7.32 -0.12
CA ASP A 30 8.57 -8.68 -0.22
C ASP A 30 9.81 -8.69 -1.13
N ARG A 31 10.34 -9.88 -1.43
CA ARG A 31 11.50 -10.04 -2.31
C ARG A 31 11.10 -10.30 -3.75
N GLY A 32 9.97 -9.75 -4.17
CA GLY A 32 9.55 -9.82 -5.56
C GLY A 32 10.65 -9.30 -6.48
N PHE A 33 10.74 -9.89 -7.65
CA PHE A 33 11.76 -9.57 -8.65
C PHE A 33 11.81 -8.07 -8.95
N GLN A 34 10.67 -7.39 -8.97
CA GLN A 34 10.60 -5.95 -9.23
C GLN A 34 11.30 -5.12 -8.15
N TYR A 35 11.24 -5.59 -6.90
CA TYR A 35 11.78 -4.86 -5.75
C TYR A 35 13.26 -5.15 -5.50
N THR A 36 13.78 -6.25 -6.03
CA THR A 36 15.21 -6.58 -5.93
C THR A 36 16.03 -5.96 -7.05
N ASN A 37 15.38 -5.31 -8.00
CA ASN A 37 16.01 -4.66 -9.13
C ASN A 37 16.86 -3.46 -8.69
N LYS A 38 18.07 -3.34 -9.24
CA LYS A 38 18.97 -2.24 -8.89
C LYS A 38 18.39 -0.87 -9.25
N LEU A 39 17.64 -0.79 -10.33
CA LEU A 39 17.03 0.45 -10.76
C LEU A 39 15.96 0.90 -9.76
N PHE A 40 15.19 -0.03 -9.21
CA PHE A 40 14.21 0.30 -8.18
C PHE A 40 14.88 0.79 -6.91
N HIS A 41 15.96 0.14 -6.48
CA HIS A 41 16.74 0.60 -5.33
C HIS A 41 17.25 2.04 -5.53
N GLN A 42 17.71 2.35 -6.74
CA GLN A 42 18.18 3.70 -7.07
C GLN A 42 17.04 4.71 -7.02
N LYS A 43 15.84 4.33 -7.48
CA LYS A 43 14.66 5.20 -7.38
C LYS A 43 14.32 5.52 -5.93
N LEU A 44 14.39 4.54 -5.04
CA LEU A 44 14.15 4.75 -3.61
C LEU A 44 15.18 5.69 -3.02
N THR A 45 16.46 5.46 -3.31
CA THR A 45 17.55 6.31 -2.83
C THR A 45 17.37 7.75 -3.29
N ASN A 46 17.04 7.96 -4.57
CA ASN A 46 16.82 9.28 -5.13
C ASN A 46 15.62 9.99 -4.49
N ALA A 47 14.63 9.24 -4.03
CA ALA A 47 13.46 9.80 -3.34
C ALA A 47 13.71 10.02 -1.84
N GLY A 48 14.91 9.69 -1.34
CA GLY A 48 15.24 9.84 0.06
C GLY A 48 14.61 8.78 0.96
N MET A 49 14.31 7.62 0.39
CA MET A 49 13.70 6.51 1.13
C MET A 49 14.71 5.42 1.42
N ILE A 50 14.46 4.66 2.47
CA ILE A 50 15.28 3.50 2.86
C ILE A 50 14.53 2.25 2.44
N GLN A 51 15.21 1.35 1.73
CA GLN A 51 14.62 0.10 1.31
C GLN A 51 14.68 -0.94 2.42
N SER A 52 13.55 -1.57 2.68
CA SER A 52 13.42 -2.70 3.60
C SER A 52 12.72 -3.84 2.87
N MET A 53 13.19 -5.06 3.07
CA MET A 53 12.57 -6.23 2.44
C MET A 53 12.28 -7.29 3.48
N SER A 54 11.23 -8.08 3.23
CA SER A 54 10.96 -9.29 4.00
C SER A 54 12.18 -10.21 3.97
N ARG A 55 12.49 -10.84 5.08
CA ARG A 55 13.60 -11.79 5.15
C ARG A 55 13.31 -12.99 4.27
N VAL A 56 14.36 -13.59 3.74
CA VAL A 56 14.21 -14.78 2.89
C VAL A 56 13.46 -15.88 3.67
N GLY A 57 12.39 -16.41 3.08
CA GLY A 57 11.59 -17.45 3.69
C GLY A 57 10.75 -17.00 4.89
N ARG A 58 10.58 -15.71 5.09
CA ARG A 58 9.84 -15.14 6.22
C ARG A 58 8.65 -14.33 5.74
N CYS A 59 7.63 -15.00 5.21
CA CYS A 59 6.42 -14.34 4.72
C CYS A 59 5.69 -13.54 5.81
N ILE A 60 5.88 -13.87 7.08
CA ILE A 60 5.29 -13.14 8.20
C ILE A 60 5.72 -11.67 8.24
N ASP A 61 6.89 -11.36 7.69
CA ASP A 61 7.37 -9.98 7.65
C ASP A 61 6.46 -9.07 6.81
N ASN A 62 5.64 -9.64 5.94
CA ASN A 62 4.69 -8.89 5.10
C ASN A 62 3.24 -9.07 5.57
N GLY A 63 3.05 -9.64 6.76
CA GLY A 63 1.73 -9.95 7.30
C GLY A 63 0.76 -8.77 7.41
N PRO A 64 1.20 -7.59 7.89
CA PRO A 64 0.29 -6.43 7.99
C PRO A 64 -0.34 -6.04 6.66
N MET A 65 0.42 -6.07 5.57
CA MET A 65 -0.11 -5.75 4.24
C MET A 65 -1.07 -6.81 3.74
N GLU A 66 -0.73 -8.07 3.94
CA GLU A 66 -1.61 -9.19 3.57
C GLU A 66 -2.90 -9.17 4.39
N GLY A 67 -2.81 -8.82 5.67
CA GLY A 67 -3.97 -8.66 6.54
C GLY A 67 -4.89 -7.56 6.06
N TRP A 68 -4.34 -6.43 5.62
CA TRP A 68 -5.13 -5.34 5.08
C TRP A 68 -5.90 -5.76 3.81
N TRP A 69 -5.25 -6.51 2.92
CA TRP A 69 -5.92 -7.04 1.73
C TRP A 69 -7.09 -7.94 2.09
N GLY A 70 -6.93 -8.75 3.14
CA GLY A 70 -8.01 -9.59 3.65
C GLY A 70 -9.20 -8.78 4.14
N ILE A 71 -8.95 -7.69 4.84
CA ILE A 71 -10.00 -6.78 5.33
C ILE A 71 -10.74 -6.14 4.14
N LEU A 72 -10.02 -5.61 3.16
CA LEU A 72 -10.62 -5.02 1.96
C LEU A 72 -11.53 -6.02 1.25
N LYS A 73 -11.04 -7.24 1.07
CA LYS A 73 -11.82 -8.29 0.39
C LYS A 73 -13.10 -8.61 1.16
N SER A 74 -13.00 -8.74 2.48
CA SER A 74 -14.15 -9.08 3.32
C SER A 74 -15.18 -7.96 3.39
N GLU A 75 -14.73 -6.72 3.51
CA GLU A 75 -15.63 -5.57 3.73
C GLU A 75 -16.15 -4.96 2.44
N MET A 76 -15.50 -5.20 1.31
CA MET A 76 -15.90 -4.58 0.06
C MET A 76 -16.00 -5.57 -1.09
N TYR A 77 -14.93 -6.30 -1.40
CA TYR A 77 -14.85 -7.07 -2.63
C TYR A 77 -15.89 -8.19 -2.70
N TYR A 78 -16.03 -8.98 -1.64
CA TYR A 78 -16.93 -10.14 -1.62
C TYR A 78 -18.41 -9.73 -1.47
N LEU A 79 -18.69 -8.52 -1.05
CA LEU A 79 -20.05 -8.04 -0.85
C LEU A 79 -20.67 -7.43 -2.12
N ARG A 80 -19.89 -7.26 -3.18
CA ARG A 80 -20.32 -6.60 -4.41
C ARG A 80 -19.88 -7.42 -5.62
N LYS A 81 -20.59 -7.21 -6.72
CA LYS A 81 -20.19 -7.77 -8.02
C LYS A 81 -19.72 -6.62 -8.91
N PHE A 82 -18.64 -6.86 -9.62
CA PHE A 82 -18.06 -5.85 -10.51
C PHE A 82 -18.15 -6.35 -11.95
N THR A 83 -18.60 -5.48 -12.83
CA THR A 83 -18.78 -5.81 -14.24
C THR A 83 -17.57 -5.47 -15.09
N ASP A 84 -16.75 -4.51 -14.63
CA ASP A 84 -15.53 -4.14 -15.34
C ASP A 84 -14.47 -3.61 -14.37
N LYS A 85 -13.28 -3.38 -14.92
CA LYS A 85 -12.11 -2.93 -14.17
C LYS A 85 -12.29 -1.52 -13.60
N THR A 86 -12.93 -0.63 -14.35
CA THR A 86 -13.14 0.75 -13.93
C THR A 86 -14.04 0.80 -12.69
N GLU A 87 -15.09 0.01 -12.67
CA GLU A 87 -15.99 -0.08 -11.51
C GLU A 87 -15.24 -0.60 -10.27
N LEU A 88 -14.41 -1.62 -10.45
CA LEU A 88 -13.60 -2.15 -9.36
C LEU A 88 -12.61 -1.12 -8.82
N ILE A 89 -11.93 -0.40 -9.69
CA ILE A 89 -10.96 0.63 -9.29
C ILE A 89 -11.65 1.74 -8.50
N SER A 90 -12.80 2.20 -8.96
CA SER A 90 -13.59 3.21 -8.23
C SER A 90 -13.97 2.73 -6.83
N ALA A 91 -14.41 1.47 -6.72
CA ALA A 91 -14.79 0.89 -5.44
C ALA A 91 -13.59 0.80 -4.48
N ILE A 92 -12.42 0.44 -5.00
CA ILE A 92 -11.20 0.39 -4.19
C ILE A 92 -10.83 1.78 -3.68
N GLU A 93 -10.89 2.79 -4.53
CA GLU A 93 -10.60 4.18 -4.14
C GLU A 93 -11.56 4.67 -3.06
N GLU A 94 -12.85 4.40 -3.22
CA GLU A 94 -13.86 4.75 -2.23
C GLU A 94 -13.61 4.03 -0.90
N TYR A 95 -13.23 2.75 -0.98
CA TYR A 95 -12.95 1.97 0.23
C TYR A 95 -11.72 2.50 0.96
N ILE A 96 -10.67 2.85 0.26
CA ILE A 96 -9.46 3.41 0.88
C ILE A 96 -9.81 4.71 1.60
N THR A 97 -10.60 5.57 1.00
CA THR A 97 -11.05 6.81 1.65
C THR A 97 -11.87 6.51 2.91
N TYR A 98 -12.81 5.57 2.82
CA TYR A 98 -13.59 5.13 3.97
C TYR A 98 -12.67 4.56 5.07
N TYR A 99 -11.75 3.69 4.71
CA TYR A 99 -10.84 3.06 5.67
C TYR A 99 -10.03 4.10 6.44
N ASN A 100 -9.49 5.07 5.74
CA ASN A 100 -8.64 6.09 6.35
C ASN A 100 -9.39 7.13 7.17
N THR A 101 -10.61 7.47 6.79
CA THR A 101 -11.32 8.62 7.34
C THR A 101 -12.59 8.30 8.11
N ARG A 102 -13.14 7.09 7.98
CA ARG A 102 -14.42 6.73 8.58
C ARG A 102 -14.44 5.40 9.33
N ARG A 103 -13.44 4.55 9.12
CA ARG A 103 -13.39 3.24 9.75
C ARG A 103 -12.69 3.34 11.11
N TYR A 104 -13.48 3.32 12.17
CA TYR A 104 -12.96 3.34 13.54
C TYR A 104 -12.43 1.95 13.90
N GLN A 105 -11.30 1.90 14.61
CA GLN A 105 -10.66 0.65 14.99
C GLN A 105 -10.27 0.69 16.47
N ILE A 106 -10.63 -0.37 17.18
CA ILE A 106 -10.30 -0.48 18.61
C ILE A 106 -8.81 -0.37 18.85
N LYS A 107 -8.00 -1.01 17.98
CA LYS A 107 -6.53 -0.99 18.09
C LYS A 107 -5.94 0.41 17.93
N LEU A 108 -6.69 1.33 17.36
CA LEU A 108 -6.27 2.71 17.17
C LEU A 108 -6.99 3.64 18.15
N SER A 109 -7.26 3.16 19.38
CA SER A 109 -7.96 3.91 20.41
C SER A 109 -9.34 4.39 19.94
N SER A 110 -10.03 3.57 19.17
CA SER A 110 -11.35 3.85 18.57
C SER A 110 -11.32 5.04 17.60
N MET A 111 -10.18 5.29 16.99
CA MET A 111 -10.02 6.32 15.96
C MET A 111 -9.92 5.70 14.57
N THR A 112 -10.11 6.52 13.55
CA THR A 112 -9.78 6.15 12.18
C THR A 112 -8.28 6.24 11.99
N PRO A 113 -7.70 5.58 10.95
CA PRO A 113 -6.27 5.71 10.66
C PRO A 113 -5.80 7.16 10.53
N MET A 114 -6.55 8.03 9.87
CA MET A 114 -6.16 9.44 9.72
C MET A 114 -6.20 10.18 11.05
N GLU A 115 -7.22 9.98 11.85
CA GLU A 115 -7.31 10.58 13.19
C GLU A 115 -6.14 10.14 14.07
N TYR A 116 -5.83 8.85 14.02
CA TYR A 116 -4.70 8.29 14.78
C TYR A 116 -3.38 8.89 14.32
N HIS A 117 -3.20 8.98 13.00
CA HIS A 117 -1.99 9.57 12.43
C HIS A 117 -1.81 11.03 12.88
N GLU A 118 -2.86 11.82 12.81
CA GLU A 118 -2.83 13.23 13.23
C GLU A 118 -2.58 13.39 14.73
N ALA A 119 -3.12 12.48 15.54
CA ALA A 119 -2.95 12.54 16.99
C ALA A 119 -1.55 12.17 17.46
N TYR A 120 -0.84 11.27 16.74
CA TYR A 120 0.43 10.71 17.19
C TYR A 120 1.61 11.00 16.26
N ALA A 121 1.39 11.59 15.09
CA ALA A 121 2.49 12.02 14.22
C ALA A 121 3.13 13.28 14.81
N ALA A 122 4.39 13.17 15.07
CA ALA A 122 5.15 14.31 15.61
C ALA A 122 5.64 15.20 14.46
#